data_429b552f7f29da6d9bd7084593b94dd2
#
_entry.id   429b552f7f29da6d9bd7084593b94dd2
#
_cell.length_a   1.000
_cell.length_b   1.000
_cell.length_c   1.000
_cell.angle_alpha   90.00
_cell.angle_beta   90.00
_cell.angle_gamma   90.00
#
_symmetry.space_group_name_H-M   'P 1'
#
loop_
_entity.id
_entity.type
_entity.pdbx_description
1 polymer ?
#
loop_
_entity_poly.entity_id
_entity_poly.type
_entity_poly.pdbx_seq_one_letter_code
_entity_poly.pdbx_strand_id
1 'polypeptide(L)'
;GILFDPRSCTLGEGPLWHPERNQLFWFDIIGKKMMSRADKIPLEWQFEHHVSAAGWISRDELLIASEVELFRFNVDTLARSHICPLDAANSLTRSNDGRADPWGGFWIGTMGKNAEQGAGAIYRFYRDRLERLYSGISIANSICFCPRKDCAYYTDTLTGQIMRQNLDAEGWPDGAPEVFLDLRSERLNPDGSVVDAEGC
;
A
#
# COMPACT_ATOMS: atom_id res chain seq x y z
N GLY A 1 -9.72 -23.04 -0.29
CA GLY A 1 -10.17 -21.87 0.46
C GLY A 1 -11.67 -21.67 0.34
N ILE A 2 -12.26 -20.90 1.22
CA ILE A 2 -13.67 -20.52 1.15
C ILE A 2 -13.73 -19.11 0.57
N LEU A 3 -14.62 -18.90 -0.43
CA LEU A 3 -14.85 -17.58 -1.01
C LEU A 3 -15.43 -16.64 0.05
N PHE A 4 -14.71 -15.54 0.36
CA PHE A 4 -15.14 -14.56 1.33
C PHE A 4 -16.20 -13.62 0.76
N ASP A 5 -15.98 -13.08 -0.43
CA ASP A 5 -16.87 -12.15 -1.12
C ASP A 5 -16.95 -12.50 -2.62
N PRO A 6 -18.15 -12.64 -3.22
CA PRO A 6 -18.29 -13.04 -4.61
C PRO A 6 -18.20 -11.87 -5.61
N ARG A 7 -18.09 -10.61 -5.15
CA ARG A 7 -18.00 -9.45 -6.05
C ARG A 7 -16.67 -9.47 -6.79
N SER A 8 -16.73 -9.28 -8.10
CA SER A 8 -15.53 -9.18 -8.93
C SER A 8 -14.93 -7.78 -8.85
N CYS A 9 -13.61 -7.72 -8.81
CA CYS A 9 -12.83 -6.49 -9.01
C CYS A 9 -12.19 -6.51 -10.39
N THR A 10 -12.02 -5.35 -11.00
CA THR A 10 -11.21 -5.22 -12.22
C THR A 10 -9.73 -5.38 -11.86
N LEU A 11 -9.30 -4.81 -10.72
CA LEU A 11 -7.99 -4.99 -10.13
C LEU A 11 -8.14 -4.96 -8.60
N GLY A 12 -8.31 -6.14 -8.00
CA GLY A 12 -8.49 -6.30 -6.54
C GLY A 12 -7.15 -6.26 -5.82
N GLU A 13 -6.96 -5.30 -4.91
CA GLU A 13 -5.69 -5.03 -4.22
C GLU A 13 -5.88 -4.48 -2.81
N GLY A 14 -4.75 -4.29 -2.11
CA GLY A 14 -4.64 -3.55 -0.86
C GLY A 14 -5.51 -4.09 0.29
N PRO A 15 -5.51 -5.41 0.57
CA PRO A 15 -6.31 -5.94 1.67
C PRO A 15 -5.84 -5.39 3.02
N LEU A 16 -6.78 -4.82 3.78
CA LEU A 16 -6.57 -4.27 5.10
C LEU A 16 -7.50 -4.91 6.12
N TRP A 17 -6.96 -5.60 7.12
CA TRP A 17 -7.71 -6.02 8.27
C TRP A 17 -7.81 -4.89 9.30
N HIS A 18 -9.03 -4.52 9.67
CA HIS A 18 -9.29 -3.50 10.69
C HIS A 18 -9.63 -4.18 12.04
N PRO A 19 -8.72 -4.17 13.04
CA PRO A 19 -8.88 -4.99 14.24
C PRO A 19 -10.05 -4.53 15.13
N GLU A 20 -10.27 -3.21 15.27
CA GLU A 20 -11.36 -2.70 16.11
C GLU A 20 -12.75 -2.89 15.51
N ARG A 21 -12.85 -3.02 14.17
CA ARG A 21 -14.10 -3.30 13.47
C ARG A 21 -14.31 -4.79 13.23
N ASN A 22 -13.27 -5.60 13.40
CA ASN A 22 -13.27 -7.00 12.98
C ASN A 22 -13.70 -7.15 11.51
N GLN A 23 -13.14 -6.31 10.64
CA GLN A 23 -13.63 -6.08 9.28
C GLN A 23 -12.46 -6.04 8.28
N LEU A 24 -12.64 -6.70 7.13
CA LEU A 24 -11.70 -6.66 6.02
C LEU A 24 -12.13 -5.57 5.02
N PHE A 25 -11.20 -4.70 4.65
CA PHE A 25 -11.30 -3.76 3.54
C PHE A 25 -10.39 -4.19 2.41
N TRP A 26 -10.73 -3.86 1.18
CA TRP A 26 -9.89 -4.03 -0.01
C TRP A 26 -10.28 -3.02 -1.08
N PHE A 27 -9.49 -2.92 -2.13
CA PHE A 27 -9.70 -1.95 -3.20
C PHE A 27 -9.94 -2.65 -4.53
N ASP A 28 -10.80 -2.10 -5.37
CA ASP A 28 -10.77 -2.26 -6.81
C ASP A 28 -10.16 -0.99 -7.40
N ILE A 29 -8.85 -1.04 -7.67
CA ILE A 29 -8.09 0.15 -8.10
C ILE A 29 -8.68 0.74 -9.36
N ILE A 30 -8.88 -0.07 -10.40
CA ILE A 30 -9.42 0.38 -11.69
C ILE A 30 -10.88 0.78 -11.57
N GLY A 31 -11.65 0.08 -10.73
CA GLY A 31 -13.03 0.45 -10.39
C GLY A 31 -13.13 1.70 -9.53
N LYS A 32 -12.00 2.21 -9.00
CA LYS A 32 -11.91 3.38 -8.11
C LYS A 32 -12.78 3.22 -6.86
N LYS A 33 -12.72 2.05 -6.26
CA LYS A 33 -13.58 1.68 -5.14
C LYS A 33 -12.77 1.13 -3.98
N MET A 34 -13.24 1.45 -2.77
CA MET A 34 -12.94 0.65 -1.60
C MET A 34 -14.15 -0.25 -1.31
N MET A 35 -13.88 -1.46 -0.94
CA MET A 35 -14.88 -2.49 -0.68
C MET A 35 -14.67 -3.09 0.70
N SER A 36 -15.75 -3.54 1.29
CA SER A 36 -15.73 -4.25 2.56
C SER A 36 -16.97 -5.11 2.71
N ARG A 37 -17.05 -5.80 3.83
CA ARG A 37 -18.20 -6.58 4.25
C ARG A 37 -18.33 -6.52 5.77
N ALA A 38 -19.47 -6.02 6.24
CA ALA A 38 -19.82 -6.06 7.65
C ALA A 38 -20.80 -7.21 7.86
N ASP A 39 -20.43 -8.22 8.64
CA ASP A 39 -21.14 -9.48 8.78
C ASP A 39 -21.37 -10.16 7.40
N LYS A 40 -22.57 -10.06 6.86
CA LYS A 40 -22.94 -10.57 5.53
C LYS A 40 -23.35 -9.47 4.57
N ILE A 41 -23.27 -8.20 4.99
CA ILE A 41 -23.72 -7.05 4.21
C ILE A 41 -22.53 -6.51 3.42
N PRO A 42 -22.59 -6.49 2.07
CA PRO A 42 -21.55 -5.89 1.25
C PRO A 42 -21.57 -4.36 1.38
N LEU A 43 -20.40 -3.76 1.54
CA LEU A 43 -20.20 -2.33 1.60
C LEU A 43 -19.27 -1.90 0.46
N GLU A 44 -19.52 -0.71 -0.09
CA GLU A 44 -18.75 -0.15 -1.20
C GLU A 44 -18.74 1.37 -1.10
N TRP A 45 -17.55 1.97 -1.36
CA TRP A 45 -17.34 3.42 -1.43
C TRP A 45 -16.69 3.75 -2.76
N GLN A 46 -17.35 4.62 -3.53
CA GLN A 46 -16.87 5.07 -4.83
C GLN A 46 -16.06 6.35 -4.67
N PHE A 47 -14.91 6.44 -5.37
CA PHE A 47 -14.05 7.61 -5.41
C PHE A 47 -13.91 8.17 -6.83
N GLU A 48 -13.48 9.43 -6.92
CA GLU A 48 -13.21 10.09 -8.21
C GLU A 48 -11.89 9.60 -8.84
N HIS A 49 -10.89 9.37 -7.99
CA HIS A 49 -9.54 8.93 -8.36
C HIS A 49 -9.31 7.44 -8.04
N HIS A 50 -8.29 6.84 -8.65
CA HIS A 50 -7.83 5.53 -8.24
C HIS A 50 -7.41 5.56 -6.77
N VAL A 51 -7.85 4.58 -6.01
CA VAL A 51 -7.46 4.33 -4.62
C VAL A 51 -6.92 2.92 -4.53
N SER A 52 -5.87 2.67 -3.75
CA SER A 52 -5.18 1.38 -3.82
C SER A 52 -4.80 0.75 -2.49
N ALA A 53 -4.58 1.55 -1.45
CA ALA A 53 -4.11 1.07 -0.16
C ALA A 53 -4.60 1.98 0.96
N ALA A 54 -4.71 1.41 2.17
CA ALA A 54 -5.07 2.16 3.36
C ALA A 54 -4.35 1.67 4.61
N GLY A 55 -4.27 2.55 5.61
CA GLY A 55 -3.97 2.23 7.01
C GLY A 55 -5.15 2.67 7.89
N TRP A 56 -5.47 1.92 8.94
CA TRP A 56 -6.48 2.36 9.88
C TRP A 56 -5.87 3.36 10.89
N ILE A 57 -6.61 4.45 11.16
CA ILE A 57 -6.22 5.51 12.10
C ILE A 57 -6.96 5.32 13.42
N SER A 58 -8.26 5.10 13.35
CA SER A 58 -9.14 4.85 14.47
C SER A 58 -10.24 3.88 14.04
N ARG A 59 -11.17 3.59 14.93
CA ARG A 59 -12.31 2.71 14.61
C ARG A 59 -13.04 3.10 13.33
N ASP A 60 -13.20 4.39 13.07
CA ASP A 60 -14.05 4.88 11.98
C ASP A 60 -13.26 5.64 10.90
N GLU A 61 -11.96 5.87 11.10
CA GLU A 61 -11.11 6.61 10.19
C GLU A 61 -10.00 5.77 9.57
N LEU A 62 -9.86 5.88 8.26
CA LEU A 62 -8.77 5.31 7.47
C LEU A 62 -7.92 6.44 6.86
N LEU A 63 -6.61 6.22 6.78
CA LEU A 63 -5.73 6.90 5.84
C LEU A 63 -5.81 6.17 4.53
N ILE A 64 -6.21 6.83 3.45
CA ILE A 64 -6.32 6.23 2.11
C ILE A 64 -5.35 6.90 1.16
N ALA A 65 -4.68 6.10 0.34
CA ALA A 65 -3.85 6.56 -0.76
C ALA A 65 -4.63 6.55 -2.08
N SER A 66 -4.68 7.72 -2.73
CA SER A 66 -5.16 7.85 -4.10
C SER A 66 -4.02 8.13 -5.08
N GLU A 67 -4.33 8.26 -6.36
CA GLU A 67 -3.34 8.63 -7.38
C GLU A 67 -2.82 10.06 -7.26
N VAL A 68 -3.45 10.92 -6.44
CA VAL A 68 -3.09 12.33 -6.31
C VAL A 68 -2.83 12.79 -4.89
N GLU A 69 -3.27 12.05 -3.88
CA GLU A 69 -3.16 12.49 -2.47
C GLU A 69 -3.26 11.35 -1.47
N LEU A 70 -2.79 11.61 -0.26
CA LEU A 70 -3.22 10.94 0.96
C LEU A 70 -4.35 11.73 1.61
N PHE A 71 -5.39 11.05 2.07
CA PHE A 71 -6.52 11.68 2.72
C PHE A 71 -7.09 10.81 3.86
N ARG A 72 -7.69 11.44 4.86
CA ARG A 72 -8.53 10.77 5.85
C ARG A 72 -9.90 10.51 5.27
N PHE A 73 -10.44 9.35 5.59
CA PHE A 73 -11.78 8.96 5.22
C PHE A 73 -12.50 8.33 6.41
N ASN A 74 -13.64 8.88 6.79
CA ASN A 74 -14.50 8.27 7.81
C ASN A 74 -15.49 7.33 7.11
N VAL A 75 -15.42 6.05 7.43
CA VAL A 75 -16.20 5.00 6.75
C VAL A 75 -17.69 5.03 7.05
N ASP A 76 -18.10 5.66 8.15
CA ASP A 76 -19.49 5.73 8.58
C ASP A 76 -20.16 7.04 8.12
N THR A 77 -19.48 8.19 8.24
CA THR A 77 -20.01 9.50 7.86
C THR A 77 -19.70 9.90 6.42
N LEU A 78 -18.77 9.20 5.76
CA LEU A 78 -18.22 9.50 4.43
C LEU A 78 -17.41 10.81 4.39
N ALA A 79 -17.13 11.42 5.53
CA ALA A 79 -16.32 12.62 5.61
C ALA A 79 -14.90 12.34 5.09
N ARG A 80 -14.39 13.27 4.28
CA ARG A 80 -13.06 13.21 3.69
C ARG A 80 -12.29 14.49 4.02
N SER A 81 -11.02 14.35 4.38
CA SER A 81 -10.12 15.49 4.57
C SER A 81 -8.75 15.19 3.94
N HIS A 82 -8.30 16.15 3.13
CA HIS A 82 -6.97 16.13 2.52
C HIS A 82 -5.88 16.13 3.61
N ILE A 83 -4.81 15.35 3.37
CA ILE A 83 -3.61 15.35 4.23
C ILE A 83 -2.44 15.97 3.46
N CYS A 84 -2.03 15.36 2.37
CA CYS A 84 -0.95 15.87 1.53
C CYS A 84 -1.04 15.32 0.10
N PRO A 85 -0.49 16.05 -0.90
CA PRO A 85 -0.39 15.52 -2.27
C PRO A 85 0.54 14.31 -2.31
N LEU A 86 0.17 13.29 -3.10
CA LEU A 86 0.98 12.12 -3.41
C LEU A 86 1.22 12.11 -4.93
N ASP A 87 2.45 12.39 -5.35
CA ASP A 87 2.88 12.39 -6.75
C ASP A 87 1.96 13.19 -7.72
N ALA A 88 1.20 14.13 -7.17
CA ALA A 88 0.08 14.81 -7.84
C ALA A 88 0.48 15.60 -9.10
N ALA A 89 1.75 15.96 -9.24
CA ALA A 89 2.27 16.62 -10.44
C ALA A 89 2.54 15.63 -11.58
N ASN A 90 2.52 14.34 -11.33
CA ASN A 90 2.79 13.29 -12.30
C ASN A 90 1.50 12.57 -12.72
N SER A 91 0.87 13.05 -13.76
CA SER A 91 -0.39 12.47 -14.27
C SER A 91 -0.26 11.05 -14.85
N LEU A 92 0.95 10.59 -15.07
CA LEU A 92 1.24 9.24 -15.59
C LEU A 92 1.11 8.17 -14.51
N THR A 93 1.24 8.53 -13.22
CA THR A 93 1.28 7.57 -12.12
C THR A 93 -0.06 7.43 -11.40
N ARG A 94 -0.19 6.36 -10.66
CA ARG A 94 -1.18 6.08 -9.64
C ARG A 94 -0.55 5.43 -8.43
N SER A 95 -1.21 5.46 -7.29
CA SER A 95 -0.82 4.64 -6.14
C SER A 95 -0.99 3.13 -6.44
N ASN A 96 -0.18 2.30 -5.80
CA ASN A 96 -0.25 0.84 -5.88
C ASN A 96 -0.21 0.22 -4.49
N ASP A 97 0.77 -0.62 -4.16
CA ASP A 97 0.89 -1.24 -2.84
C ASP A 97 1.30 -0.23 -1.78
N GLY A 98 0.79 -0.41 -0.57
CA GLY A 98 1.11 0.43 0.58
C GLY A 98 0.69 -0.21 1.90
N ARG A 99 1.40 0.16 2.97
CA ARG A 99 1.18 -0.42 4.30
C ARG A 99 1.54 0.55 5.41
N ALA A 100 0.73 0.55 6.48
CA ALA A 100 1.09 1.22 7.72
C ALA A 100 2.33 0.55 8.33
N ASP A 101 3.29 1.37 8.75
CA ASP A 101 4.50 0.89 9.39
C ASP A 101 4.34 0.79 10.92
N PRO A 102 5.20 0.00 11.60
CA PRO A 102 5.11 -0.19 13.04
C PRO A 102 5.42 1.05 13.89
N TRP A 103 5.84 2.16 13.31
CA TRP A 103 6.13 3.44 13.98
C TRP A 103 4.99 4.46 13.87
N GLY A 104 3.88 4.08 13.20
CA GLY A 104 2.74 4.95 12.96
C GLY A 104 2.87 5.79 11.69
N GLY A 105 3.76 5.42 10.79
CA GLY A 105 3.85 5.95 9.44
C GLY A 105 3.08 5.09 8.43
N PHE A 106 3.14 5.50 7.16
CA PHE A 106 2.51 4.80 6.06
C PHE A 106 3.44 4.82 4.84
N TRP A 107 3.87 3.64 4.41
CA TRP A 107 4.62 3.51 3.16
C TRP A 107 3.66 3.29 2.02
N ILE A 108 3.89 3.98 0.90
CA ILE A 108 3.05 3.91 -0.29
C ILE A 108 3.90 3.97 -1.55
N GLY A 109 3.67 3.02 -2.43
CA GLY A 109 4.26 2.98 -3.74
C GLY A 109 3.38 3.62 -4.80
N THR A 110 4.02 4.25 -5.79
CA THR A 110 3.38 4.66 -7.03
C THR A 110 3.96 3.88 -8.21
N MET A 111 3.20 3.80 -9.28
CA MET A 111 3.59 3.17 -10.54
C MET A 111 2.96 3.90 -11.72
N GLY A 112 3.56 3.74 -12.89
CA GLY A 112 2.93 4.18 -14.12
C GLY A 112 1.59 3.48 -14.37
N LYS A 113 0.57 4.21 -14.81
CA LYS A 113 -0.79 3.67 -15.08
C LYS A 113 -0.78 2.53 -16.11
N ASN A 114 0.18 2.53 -17.02
CA ASN A 114 0.43 1.44 -17.99
C ASN A 114 1.74 0.71 -17.70
N ALA A 115 2.19 0.70 -16.44
CA ALA A 115 3.44 0.11 -16.01
C ALA A 115 4.70 0.68 -16.72
N GLU A 116 4.70 1.99 -17.00
CA GLU A 116 5.85 2.67 -17.58
C GLU A 116 7.08 2.50 -16.68
N GLN A 117 8.17 2.06 -17.31
CA GLN A 117 9.41 1.73 -16.59
C GLN A 117 9.96 2.94 -15.82
N GLY A 118 10.18 2.77 -14.53
CA GLY A 118 10.80 3.78 -13.69
C GLY A 118 9.96 5.03 -13.42
N ALA A 119 8.67 5.03 -13.79
CA ALA A 119 7.80 6.20 -13.65
C ALA A 119 7.38 6.50 -12.21
N GLY A 120 7.35 5.49 -11.35
CA GLY A 120 6.90 5.59 -9.97
C GLY A 120 8.02 5.72 -8.94
N ALA A 121 7.60 5.66 -7.70
CA ALA A 121 8.46 5.83 -6.52
C ALA A 121 7.85 5.13 -5.29
N ILE A 122 8.62 4.99 -4.23
CA ILE A 122 8.11 4.62 -2.90
C ILE A 122 8.30 5.80 -1.97
N TYR A 123 7.24 6.11 -1.21
CA TYR A 123 7.16 7.21 -0.27
C TYR A 123 6.86 6.69 1.13
N ARG A 124 7.24 7.48 2.14
CA ARG A 124 6.79 7.32 3.53
C ARG A 124 6.12 8.59 4.01
N PHE A 125 4.91 8.46 4.50
CA PHE A 125 4.23 9.51 5.26
C PHE A 125 4.42 9.24 6.75
N TYR A 126 4.97 10.22 7.48
CA TYR A 126 5.20 10.12 8.91
C TYR A 126 5.24 11.52 9.55
N ARG A 127 4.49 11.76 10.62
CA ARG A 127 4.44 13.05 11.35
C ARG A 127 4.22 14.23 10.40
N ASP A 128 3.16 14.17 9.60
CA ASP A 128 2.74 15.18 8.64
C ASP A 128 3.75 15.48 7.50
N ARG A 129 4.75 14.64 7.29
CA ARG A 129 5.70 14.73 6.19
C ARG A 129 5.58 13.53 5.27
N LEU A 130 5.50 13.80 3.98
CA LEU A 130 5.64 12.81 2.93
C LEU A 130 7.04 12.90 2.34
N GLU A 131 7.83 11.87 2.49
CA GLU A 131 9.19 11.79 1.92
C GLU A 131 9.28 10.69 0.89
N ARG A 132 9.97 10.97 -0.21
CA ARG A 132 10.28 9.98 -1.24
C ARG A 132 11.51 9.19 -0.83
N LEU A 133 11.33 7.90 -0.60
CA LEU A 133 12.41 6.99 -0.20
C LEU A 133 13.20 6.47 -1.40
N TYR A 134 12.47 6.02 -2.43
CA TYR A 134 13.06 5.44 -3.64
C TYR A 134 12.37 6.00 -4.88
N SER A 135 13.15 6.32 -5.90
CA SER A 135 12.68 6.78 -7.22
C SER A 135 13.02 5.73 -8.29
N GLY A 136 12.41 5.86 -9.47
CA GLY A 136 12.71 4.99 -10.59
C GLY A 136 12.10 3.59 -10.45
N ILE A 137 11.02 3.48 -9.67
CA ILE A 137 10.27 2.24 -9.47
C ILE A 137 9.23 2.10 -10.60
N SER A 138 9.17 0.93 -11.22
CA SER A 138 8.21 0.67 -12.29
C SER A 138 6.86 0.25 -11.71
N ILE A 139 6.86 -0.79 -10.84
CA ILE A 139 5.67 -1.32 -10.18
C ILE A 139 6.04 -1.60 -8.72
N ALA A 140 5.72 -0.66 -7.83
CA ALA A 140 6.00 -0.77 -6.40
C ALA A 140 5.09 -1.80 -5.75
N ASN A 141 5.67 -2.83 -5.13
CA ASN A 141 4.96 -3.94 -4.48
C ASN A 141 5.71 -4.48 -3.27
N SER A 142 5.15 -5.50 -2.61
CA SER A 142 5.73 -6.24 -1.48
C SER A 142 6.11 -5.39 -0.27
N ILE A 143 5.44 -4.24 -0.06
CA ILE A 143 5.74 -3.37 1.08
C ILE A 143 5.29 -4.04 2.37
N CYS A 144 6.24 -4.50 3.18
CA CYS A 144 5.99 -5.10 4.49
C CYS A 144 7.15 -4.88 5.46
N PHE A 145 6.91 -5.14 6.74
CA PHE A 145 7.85 -4.82 7.82
C PHE A 145 8.10 -6.06 8.67
N CYS A 146 9.35 -6.23 9.13
CA CYS A 146 9.65 -7.33 10.04
C CYS A 146 9.06 -7.06 11.44
N PRO A 147 8.67 -8.12 12.19
CA PRO A 147 8.10 -7.97 13.53
C PRO A 147 9.06 -7.35 14.53
N ARG A 148 10.39 -7.46 14.31
CA ARG A 148 11.43 -6.86 15.16
C ARG A 148 11.59 -5.36 14.99
N LYS A 149 10.91 -4.77 13.99
CA LYS A 149 10.99 -3.34 13.65
C LYS A 149 12.43 -2.88 13.30
N ASP A 150 13.19 -3.70 12.61
CA ASP A 150 14.55 -3.40 12.18
C ASP A 150 14.70 -3.35 10.67
N CYS A 151 13.71 -3.79 9.91
CA CYS A 151 13.75 -3.74 8.47
C CYS A 151 12.37 -3.68 7.81
N ALA A 152 12.37 -3.21 6.57
CA ALA A 152 11.28 -3.28 5.60
C ALA A 152 11.68 -4.13 4.41
N TYR A 153 10.69 -4.66 3.71
CA TYR A 153 10.83 -5.32 2.42
C TYR A 153 10.00 -4.57 1.39
N TYR A 154 10.47 -4.56 0.16
CA TYR A 154 9.74 -4.00 -0.99
C TYR A 154 10.28 -4.59 -2.29
N THR A 155 9.54 -4.42 -3.37
CA THR A 155 10.00 -4.78 -4.72
C THR A 155 9.61 -3.72 -5.74
N ASP A 156 10.40 -3.63 -6.79
CA ASP A 156 9.90 -3.29 -8.13
C ASP A 156 9.62 -4.61 -8.84
N THR A 157 8.36 -4.93 -9.07
CA THR A 157 7.91 -6.20 -9.65
C THR A 157 8.70 -6.58 -10.92
N LEU A 158 9.04 -5.60 -11.77
CA LEU A 158 9.76 -5.87 -13.01
C LEU A 158 11.20 -6.34 -12.80
N THR A 159 11.77 -6.12 -11.64
CA THR A 159 13.14 -6.58 -11.32
C THR A 159 13.22 -8.06 -10.97
N GLY A 160 12.10 -8.67 -10.56
CA GLY A 160 12.06 -10.04 -10.06
C GLY A 160 12.82 -10.24 -8.74
N GLN A 161 13.05 -9.16 -7.99
CA GLN A 161 13.81 -9.18 -6.75
C GLN A 161 13.04 -8.53 -5.61
N ILE A 162 13.06 -9.14 -4.43
CA ILE A 162 12.59 -8.49 -3.20
C ILE A 162 13.81 -7.90 -2.50
N MET A 163 13.72 -6.61 -2.19
CA MET A 163 14.74 -5.86 -1.48
C MET A 163 14.45 -5.87 0.04
N ARG A 164 15.50 -5.89 0.84
CA ARG A 164 15.46 -5.66 2.28
C ARG A 164 16.17 -4.34 2.58
N GLN A 165 15.51 -3.49 3.34
CA GLN A 165 16.04 -2.21 3.82
C GLN A 165 16.13 -2.22 5.33
N ASN A 166 17.31 -1.99 5.89
CA ASN A 166 17.46 -1.75 7.33
C ASN A 166 16.83 -0.41 7.69
N LEU A 167 16.22 -0.35 8.86
CA LEU A 167 15.53 0.84 9.36
C LEU A 167 16.13 1.28 10.68
N ASP A 168 16.21 2.60 10.88
CA ASP A 168 16.62 3.20 12.15
C ASP A 168 15.52 3.10 13.23
N ALA A 169 15.78 3.65 14.40
CA ALA A 169 14.86 3.62 15.55
C ALA A 169 13.53 4.34 15.29
N GLU A 170 13.46 5.25 14.31
CA GLU A 170 12.23 5.96 13.90
C GLU A 170 11.61 5.37 12.64
N GLY A 171 12.19 4.29 12.09
CA GLY A 171 11.70 3.58 10.91
C GLY A 171 12.09 4.23 9.58
N TRP A 172 13.13 5.07 9.54
CA TRP A 172 13.70 5.58 8.30
C TRP A 172 14.75 4.64 7.75
N PRO A 173 14.92 4.60 6.41
CA PRO A 173 15.99 3.82 5.78
C PRO A 173 17.36 4.15 6.36
N ASP A 174 18.10 3.11 6.81
CA ASP A 174 19.47 3.18 7.28
C ASP A 174 20.36 2.35 6.35
N GLY A 175 21.30 3.04 5.69
CA GLY A 175 22.16 2.45 4.67
C GLY A 175 21.47 2.14 3.34
N ALA A 176 22.14 1.41 2.48
CA ALA A 176 21.62 0.98 1.18
C ALA A 176 20.77 -0.31 1.33
N PRO A 177 19.72 -0.47 0.52
CA PRO A 177 18.97 -1.73 0.48
C PRO A 177 19.81 -2.85 -0.13
N GLU A 178 19.54 -4.07 0.28
CA GLU A 178 20.16 -5.31 -0.24
C GLU A 178 19.12 -6.23 -0.87
N VAL A 179 19.56 -7.11 -1.80
CA VAL A 179 18.68 -8.13 -2.35
C VAL A 179 18.44 -9.19 -1.27
N PHE A 180 17.19 -9.34 -0.86
CA PHE A 180 16.76 -10.37 0.08
C PHE A 180 16.44 -11.68 -0.63
N LEU A 181 15.68 -11.57 -1.74
CA LEU A 181 15.28 -12.74 -2.52
C LEU A 181 15.37 -12.40 -4.01
N ASP A 182 16.05 -13.25 -4.77
CA ASP A 182 16.19 -13.13 -6.21
C ASP A 182 15.38 -14.24 -6.90
N LEU A 183 14.29 -13.86 -7.56
CA LEU A 183 13.34 -14.75 -8.22
C LEU A 183 13.50 -14.79 -9.75
N ARG A 184 14.55 -14.14 -10.28
CA ARG A 184 14.78 -14.06 -11.74
C ARG A 184 15.01 -15.42 -12.37
N SER A 185 15.68 -16.34 -11.67
CA SER A 185 15.90 -17.69 -12.16
C SER A 185 14.60 -18.49 -12.33
N GLU A 186 13.62 -18.25 -11.46
CA GLU A 186 12.29 -18.85 -11.48
C GLU A 186 11.33 -18.13 -12.44
N ARG A 187 11.73 -16.98 -12.99
CA ARG A 187 10.89 -16.09 -13.82
C ARG A 187 9.61 -15.66 -13.11
N LEU A 188 9.71 -15.39 -11.80
CA LEU A 188 8.62 -14.92 -11.00
C LEU A 188 8.72 -13.40 -10.82
N ASN A 189 7.57 -12.76 -10.85
CA ASN A 189 7.41 -11.33 -10.61
C ASN A 189 6.68 -11.16 -9.27
N PRO A 190 7.37 -10.79 -8.18
CA PRO A 190 6.76 -10.63 -6.88
C PRO A 190 5.72 -9.53 -6.89
N ASP A 191 4.58 -9.79 -6.23
CA ASP A 191 3.45 -8.88 -6.06
C ASP A 191 3.30 -8.51 -4.58
N GLY A 192 2.13 -8.62 -3.96
CA GLY A 192 1.94 -8.36 -2.54
C GLY A 192 2.65 -9.37 -1.63
N SER A 193 3.18 -8.88 -0.51
CA SER A 193 3.84 -9.72 0.51
C SER A 193 3.34 -9.39 1.90
N VAL A 194 3.40 -10.36 2.80
CA VAL A 194 3.21 -10.15 4.23
C VAL A 194 4.30 -10.88 5.00
N VAL A 195 4.65 -10.34 6.15
CA VAL A 195 5.50 -11.03 7.12
C VAL A 195 4.62 -11.42 8.31
N ASP A 196 4.66 -12.68 8.70
CA ASP A 196 3.90 -13.15 9.85
C ASP A 196 4.56 -12.79 11.19
N ALA A 197 3.93 -13.16 12.31
CA ALA A 197 4.45 -12.84 13.64
C ALA A 197 5.78 -13.57 13.96
N GLU A 198 6.11 -14.63 13.23
CA GLU A 198 7.35 -15.39 13.39
C GLU A 198 8.49 -14.85 12.50
N GLY A 199 8.16 -13.94 11.58
CA GLY A 199 9.10 -13.31 10.66
C GLY A 199 9.32 -14.07 9.35
N CYS A 200 8.35 -14.91 8.99
CA CYS A 200 8.33 -15.70 7.75
C CYS A 200 7.45 -15.08 6.68
#